data_e156cbeb7f848f888523273bc0a02b96
#
_entry.id   e156cbeb7f848f888523273bc0a02b96
#
_cell.length_a   1.000
_cell.length_b   1.000
_cell.length_c   1.000
_cell.angle_alpha   90.00
_cell.angle_beta   90.00
_cell.angle_gamma   90.00
#
_symmetry.space_group_name_H-M   'P 1'
#
loop_
_entity.id
_entity.type
_entity.pdbx_description
1 polymer ?
#
loop_
_entity_poly.entity_id
_entity_poly.type
_entity_poly.pdbx_seq_one_letter_code
_entity_poly.pdbx_strand_id
1 'polypeptide(L)'
;MINRIESSSNSTVKQVRKLKEKKERQARKRYLIEGSNICRDFFESCPHLADQIFVTEEFLHGNPEFVPEGQDLFVVPNHVFQSLCDTKTPQGILIVAKMEDSGLPNRDDGFFVYLDHVADPGNVGTIIRTADAAGVDGVILSPECADLYCPKTVRSTMGSMFHLRLMREHAYLEELIHLKNQEYQIVTGSLDGVITPYQADFRGKVVICLGNEAHGVTKQLIDIGVTKVKIPIIGRAESLNVSTAAAIFMYEVVRQRGHWV
;
A
#
# COMPACT_ATOMS: atom_id res chain seq x y z
N MET A 1 -25.37 -14.51 -5.73
CA MET A 1 -26.67 -14.15 -6.38
C MET A 1 -26.43 -12.96 -7.28
N ILE A 2 -26.99 -12.93 -8.52
CA ILE A 2 -26.84 -11.78 -9.44
C ILE A 2 -28.01 -10.82 -9.21
N ASN A 3 -27.70 -9.59 -8.82
CA ASN A 3 -28.66 -8.53 -8.59
C ASN A 3 -28.49 -7.43 -9.67
N ARG A 4 -29.59 -6.84 -10.16
CA ARG A 4 -29.57 -5.75 -11.14
C ARG A 4 -29.97 -4.45 -10.50
N ILE A 5 -29.19 -3.39 -10.70
CA ILE A 5 -29.48 -2.04 -10.18
C ILE A 5 -29.42 -1.04 -11.32
N GLU A 6 -30.55 -0.41 -11.65
CA GLU A 6 -30.67 0.50 -12.79
C GLU A 6 -30.48 1.99 -12.40
N SER A 7 -30.55 2.33 -11.13
CA SER A 7 -30.56 3.73 -10.69
C SER A 7 -29.42 4.08 -9.76
N SER A 8 -28.75 5.19 -10.00
CA SER A 8 -27.76 5.81 -9.10
C SER A 8 -28.37 6.30 -7.77
N SER A 9 -29.71 6.37 -7.67
CA SER A 9 -30.42 6.70 -6.42
C SER A 9 -30.62 5.50 -5.50
N ASN A 10 -30.29 4.28 -5.96
CA ASN A 10 -30.36 3.07 -5.15
C ASN A 10 -29.53 3.22 -3.86
N SER A 11 -30.04 2.67 -2.74
CA SER A 11 -29.41 2.79 -1.42
C SER A 11 -28.01 2.18 -1.37
N THR A 12 -27.82 1.00 -1.99
CA THR A 12 -26.54 0.31 -2.06
C THR A 12 -25.51 1.15 -2.83
N VAL A 13 -25.89 1.69 -4.01
CA VAL A 13 -25.02 2.57 -4.80
C VAL A 13 -24.60 3.82 -4.01
N LYS A 14 -25.56 4.45 -3.30
CA LYS A 14 -25.25 5.61 -2.45
C LYS A 14 -24.27 5.27 -1.33
N GLN A 15 -24.41 4.10 -0.71
CA GLN A 15 -23.53 3.65 0.36
C GLN A 15 -22.11 3.37 -0.15
N VAL A 16 -21.99 2.68 -1.28
CA VAL A 16 -20.68 2.36 -1.90
C VAL A 16 -19.96 3.64 -2.34
N ARG A 17 -20.68 4.59 -2.95
CA ARG A 17 -20.10 5.87 -3.35
C ARG A 17 -19.50 6.66 -2.20
N LYS A 18 -20.06 6.58 -0.99
CA LYS A 18 -19.52 7.22 0.21
C LYS A 18 -18.15 6.68 0.61
N LEU A 19 -17.78 5.45 0.21
CA LEU A 19 -16.46 4.88 0.48
C LEU A 19 -15.30 5.64 -0.21
N LYS A 20 -15.58 6.60 -1.10
CA LYS A 20 -14.58 7.56 -1.57
C LYS A 20 -14.07 8.47 -0.45
N GLU A 21 -14.85 8.66 0.61
CA GLU A 21 -14.51 9.47 1.77
C GLU A 21 -13.80 8.65 2.86
N LYS A 22 -12.67 9.17 3.38
CA LYS A 22 -11.86 8.50 4.43
C LYS A 22 -12.70 8.12 5.66
N LYS A 23 -13.56 9.05 6.13
CA LYS A 23 -14.43 8.84 7.30
C LYS A 23 -15.34 7.61 7.13
N GLU A 24 -15.97 7.49 5.95
CA GLU A 24 -16.87 6.38 5.65
C GLU A 24 -16.13 5.05 5.54
N ARG A 25 -14.94 5.04 4.92
CA ARG A 25 -14.09 3.84 4.87
C ARG A 25 -13.73 3.34 6.26
N GLN A 26 -13.28 4.24 7.13
CA GLN A 26 -12.90 3.90 8.50
C GLN A 26 -14.08 3.43 9.35
N ALA A 27 -15.25 4.10 9.23
CA ALA A 27 -16.45 3.75 9.98
C ALA A 27 -17.00 2.37 9.58
N ARG A 28 -16.94 2.04 8.29
CA ARG A 28 -17.49 0.77 7.75
C ARG A 28 -16.46 -0.34 7.65
N LYS A 29 -15.17 -0.03 7.81
CA LYS A 29 -14.06 -0.96 7.58
C LYS A 29 -14.13 -1.59 6.18
N ARG A 30 -14.40 -0.74 5.16
CA ARG A 30 -14.54 -1.12 3.75
C ARG A 30 -13.81 -0.12 2.87
N TYR A 31 -13.33 -0.59 1.70
CA TYR A 31 -12.71 0.25 0.69
C TYR A 31 -13.03 -0.23 -0.72
N LEU A 32 -12.64 0.54 -1.72
CA LEU A 32 -12.92 0.29 -3.13
C LEU A 32 -11.66 -0.18 -3.85
N ILE A 33 -11.82 -1.23 -4.65
CA ILE A 33 -10.82 -1.74 -5.58
C ILE A 33 -11.39 -1.58 -6.98
N GLU A 34 -10.71 -0.84 -7.84
CA GLU A 34 -11.18 -0.49 -9.18
C GLU A 34 -10.14 -0.89 -10.23
N GLY A 35 -10.57 -1.59 -11.28
CA GLY A 35 -9.76 -2.01 -12.43
C GLY A 35 -9.57 -3.52 -12.53
N SER A 36 -9.56 -4.03 -13.77
CA SER A 36 -9.60 -5.48 -14.05
C SER A 36 -8.40 -6.24 -13.49
N ASN A 37 -7.18 -5.73 -13.70
CA ASN A 37 -5.97 -6.41 -13.24
C ASN A 37 -5.89 -6.48 -11.70
N ILE A 38 -6.10 -5.35 -11.02
CA ILE A 38 -6.04 -5.32 -9.57
C ILE A 38 -7.17 -6.13 -8.91
N CYS A 39 -8.36 -6.19 -9.53
CA CYS A 39 -9.43 -7.04 -9.07
C CYS A 39 -9.11 -8.53 -9.24
N ARG A 40 -8.39 -8.91 -10.31
CA ARG A 40 -7.91 -10.28 -10.50
C ARG A 40 -6.91 -10.66 -9.42
N ASP A 41 -5.87 -9.85 -9.19
CA ASP A 41 -4.89 -10.08 -8.13
C ASP A 41 -5.54 -10.20 -6.75
N PHE A 42 -6.57 -9.37 -6.49
CA PHE A 42 -7.35 -9.46 -5.25
C PHE A 42 -8.04 -10.82 -5.09
N PHE A 43 -8.70 -11.33 -6.15
CA PHE A 43 -9.38 -12.63 -6.08
C PHE A 43 -8.42 -13.80 -5.98
N GLU A 44 -7.22 -13.68 -6.55
CA GLU A 44 -6.17 -14.70 -6.42
C GLU A 44 -5.58 -14.75 -5.00
N SER A 45 -5.45 -13.59 -4.34
CA SER A 45 -4.75 -13.46 -3.06
C SER A 45 -5.67 -13.49 -1.84
N CYS A 46 -6.80 -12.78 -1.87
CA CYS A 46 -7.66 -12.58 -0.70
C CYS A 46 -9.17 -12.54 -1.02
N PRO A 47 -9.73 -13.53 -1.74
CA PRO A 47 -11.15 -13.54 -2.16
C PRO A 47 -12.14 -13.49 -0.99
N HIS A 48 -11.74 -13.94 0.19
CA HIS A 48 -12.56 -13.94 1.40
C HIS A 48 -12.84 -12.53 1.95
N LEU A 49 -12.06 -11.53 1.53
CA LEU A 49 -12.26 -10.13 1.89
C LEU A 49 -13.27 -9.41 0.99
N ALA A 50 -13.71 -10.01 -0.12
CA ALA A 50 -14.73 -9.42 -0.95
C ALA A 50 -16.07 -9.34 -0.20
N ASP A 51 -16.74 -8.18 -0.29
CA ASP A 51 -18.03 -7.92 0.33
C ASP A 51 -19.12 -7.77 -0.75
N GLN A 52 -18.87 -6.94 -1.75
CA GLN A 52 -19.77 -6.68 -2.88
C GLN A 52 -18.96 -6.49 -4.16
N ILE A 53 -19.50 -6.93 -5.28
CA ILE A 53 -18.88 -6.80 -6.59
C ILE A 53 -19.84 -6.07 -7.52
N PHE A 54 -19.38 -5.02 -8.17
CA PHE A 54 -20.12 -4.27 -9.16
C PHE A 54 -19.49 -4.45 -10.53
N VAL A 55 -20.30 -4.80 -11.52
CA VAL A 55 -19.84 -4.97 -12.90
C VAL A 55 -20.80 -4.30 -13.88
N THR A 56 -20.27 -3.91 -15.04
CA THR A 56 -21.11 -3.57 -16.19
C THR A 56 -21.49 -4.82 -16.97
N GLU A 57 -22.59 -4.75 -17.75
CA GLU A 57 -22.98 -5.84 -18.65
C GLU A 57 -21.86 -6.19 -19.64
N GLU A 58 -21.20 -5.16 -20.18
CA GLU A 58 -20.10 -5.31 -21.14
C GLU A 58 -18.94 -6.10 -20.53
N PHE A 59 -18.55 -5.74 -19.29
CA PHE A 59 -17.50 -6.46 -18.58
C PHE A 59 -17.88 -7.93 -18.34
N LEU A 60 -19.10 -8.18 -17.89
CA LEU A 60 -19.59 -9.52 -17.58
C LEU A 60 -19.63 -10.41 -18.82
N HIS A 61 -20.08 -9.88 -19.98
CA HIS A 61 -20.06 -10.61 -21.23
C HIS A 61 -18.66 -10.92 -21.75
N GLY A 62 -17.73 -10.00 -21.55
CA GLY A 62 -16.32 -10.15 -21.99
C GLY A 62 -15.48 -11.04 -21.07
N ASN A 63 -15.94 -11.31 -19.82
CA ASN A 63 -15.19 -12.03 -18.80
C ASN A 63 -16.14 -12.97 -18.02
N PRO A 64 -16.75 -13.97 -18.66
CA PRO A 64 -17.73 -14.85 -18.01
C PRO A 64 -17.11 -15.68 -16.87
N GLU A 65 -15.80 -15.95 -16.93
CA GLU A 65 -15.03 -16.65 -15.90
C GLU A 65 -14.83 -15.82 -14.63
N PHE A 66 -15.09 -14.51 -14.67
CA PHE A 66 -14.84 -13.58 -13.57
C PHE A 66 -16.01 -13.49 -12.55
N VAL A 67 -16.92 -14.45 -12.55
CA VAL A 67 -18.05 -14.49 -11.61
C VAL A 67 -17.66 -15.34 -10.40
N PRO A 68 -17.28 -14.74 -9.27
CA PRO A 68 -16.91 -15.50 -8.08
C PRO A 68 -18.16 -16.17 -7.49
N GLU A 69 -18.05 -17.44 -7.16
CA GLU A 69 -19.10 -18.16 -6.46
C GLU A 69 -19.28 -17.64 -5.03
N GLY A 70 -20.55 -17.53 -4.59
CA GLY A 70 -20.89 -17.22 -3.20
C GLY A 70 -20.84 -15.72 -2.83
N GLN A 71 -20.55 -14.81 -3.77
CA GLN A 71 -20.48 -13.37 -3.53
C GLN A 71 -21.72 -12.63 -4.06
N ASP A 72 -22.01 -11.44 -3.48
CA ASP A 72 -23.05 -10.54 -3.99
C ASP A 72 -22.55 -9.79 -5.22
N LEU A 73 -23.04 -10.19 -6.39
CA LEU A 73 -22.75 -9.56 -7.69
C LEU A 73 -23.86 -8.60 -8.09
N PHE A 74 -23.50 -7.35 -8.34
CA PHE A 74 -24.40 -6.31 -8.83
C PHE A 74 -24.05 -5.92 -10.27
N VAL A 75 -24.98 -6.15 -11.18
CA VAL A 75 -24.87 -5.67 -12.56
C VAL A 75 -25.51 -4.31 -12.66
N VAL A 76 -24.76 -3.32 -13.15
CA VAL A 76 -25.19 -1.93 -13.22
C VAL A 76 -24.90 -1.30 -14.58
N PRO A 77 -25.73 -0.38 -15.09
CA PRO A 77 -25.45 0.34 -16.32
C PRO A 77 -24.25 1.30 -16.18
N ASN A 78 -23.61 1.63 -17.30
CA ASN A 78 -22.36 2.42 -17.33
C ASN A 78 -22.45 3.74 -16.56
N HIS A 79 -23.57 4.46 -16.61
CA HIS A 79 -23.73 5.73 -15.90
C HIS A 79 -23.76 5.55 -14.36
N VAL A 80 -24.31 4.43 -13.86
CA VAL A 80 -24.30 4.08 -12.44
C VAL A 80 -22.89 3.67 -12.05
N PHE A 81 -22.26 2.79 -12.85
CA PHE A 81 -20.89 2.31 -12.61
C PHE A 81 -19.90 3.47 -12.51
N GLN A 82 -19.96 4.41 -13.45
CA GLN A 82 -19.09 5.59 -13.46
C GLN A 82 -19.25 6.46 -12.20
N SER A 83 -20.45 6.52 -11.62
CA SER A 83 -20.67 7.24 -10.36
C SER A 83 -19.96 6.60 -9.16
N LEU A 84 -19.69 5.30 -9.20
CA LEU A 84 -18.96 4.55 -8.18
C LEU A 84 -17.45 4.73 -8.29
N CYS A 85 -16.93 4.85 -9.52
CA CYS A 85 -15.52 4.89 -9.84
C CYS A 85 -14.85 6.23 -9.54
N ASP A 86 -13.54 6.19 -9.31
CA ASP A 86 -12.68 7.36 -9.15
C ASP A 86 -11.97 7.73 -10.47
N THR A 87 -11.81 6.76 -11.37
CA THR A 87 -11.18 6.97 -12.68
C THR A 87 -12.17 7.56 -13.70
N LYS A 88 -11.60 8.28 -14.69
CA LYS A 88 -12.39 8.87 -15.80
C LYS A 88 -12.88 7.82 -16.82
N THR A 89 -12.10 6.76 -16.99
CA THR A 89 -12.36 5.65 -17.92
C THR A 89 -12.33 4.32 -17.17
N PRO A 90 -13.41 3.98 -16.45
CA PRO A 90 -13.45 2.77 -15.65
C PRO A 90 -13.53 1.50 -16.52
N GLN A 91 -12.94 0.41 -16.04
CA GLN A 91 -12.80 -0.85 -16.77
C GLN A 91 -13.97 -1.82 -16.55
N GLY A 92 -15.08 -1.39 -15.96
CA GLY A 92 -16.31 -2.17 -15.84
C GLY A 92 -16.36 -3.14 -14.66
N ILE A 93 -15.38 -3.15 -13.77
CA ILE A 93 -15.38 -3.92 -12.52
C ILE A 93 -14.91 -3.08 -11.34
N LEU A 94 -15.61 -3.23 -10.20
CA LEU A 94 -15.28 -2.62 -8.92
C LEU A 94 -15.67 -3.57 -7.79
N ILE A 95 -14.77 -3.73 -6.83
CA ILE A 95 -14.99 -4.53 -5.61
C ILE A 95 -15.07 -3.61 -4.40
N VAL A 96 -16.04 -3.85 -3.54
CA VAL A 96 -16.03 -3.39 -2.15
C VAL A 96 -15.37 -4.48 -1.33
N ALA A 97 -14.22 -4.18 -0.73
CA ALA A 97 -13.47 -5.12 0.08
C ALA A 97 -13.46 -4.74 1.56
N LYS A 98 -13.35 -5.73 2.43
CA LYS A 98 -13.14 -5.54 3.87
C LYS A 98 -11.70 -5.10 4.13
N MET A 99 -11.51 -4.15 5.04
CA MET A 99 -10.16 -3.84 5.55
C MET A 99 -9.71 -4.96 6.47
N GLU A 100 -8.50 -5.40 6.30
CA GLU A 100 -7.82 -6.32 7.19
C GLU A 100 -6.68 -5.59 7.87
N ASP A 101 -6.54 -5.81 9.17
CA ASP A 101 -5.41 -5.31 9.95
C ASP A 101 -4.51 -6.51 10.24
N SER A 102 -3.47 -6.67 9.44
CA SER A 102 -2.52 -7.76 9.56
C SER A 102 -1.31 -7.30 10.35
N GLY A 103 -1.09 -7.91 11.52
CA GLY A 103 0.16 -7.70 12.26
C GLY A 103 1.39 -8.13 11.46
N LEU A 104 2.57 -7.69 11.89
CA LEU A 104 3.83 -8.07 11.25
C LEU A 104 4.21 -9.52 11.56
N PRO A 105 4.86 -10.23 10.63
CA PRO A 105 5.39 -11.54 10.90
C PRO A 105 6.62 -11.44 11.81
N ASN A 106 6.75 -12.34 12.78
CA ASN A 106 7.98 -12.47 13.55
C ASN A 106 8.99 -13.30 12.74
N ARG A 107 10.16 -12.73 12.42
CA ARG A 107 11.22 -13.37 11.63
C ARG A 107 12.60 -13.09 12.21
N ASP A 108 13.49 -14.06 12.11
CA ASP A 108 14.85 -13.93 12.59
C ASP A 108 15.75 -13.08 11.68
N ASP A 109 15.36 -12.93 10.42
CA ASP A 109 16.05 -12.15 9.38
C ASP A 109 15.16 -11.07 8.76
N GLY A 110 14.17 -10.59 9.50
CA GLY A 110 13.09 -9.73 8.99
C GLY A 110 13.59 -8.47 8.27
N PHE A 111 12.89 -8.12 7.19
CA PHE A 111 13.09 -6.91 6.41
C PHE A 111 11.80 -6.11 6.32
N PHE A 112 11.76 -4.97 6.98
CA PHE A 112 10.58 -4.10 7.01
C PHE A 112 10.88 -2.72 6.43
N VAL A 113 9.81 -2.06 5.99
CA VAL A 113 9.84 -0.64 5.57
C VAL A 113 8.90 0.14 6.48
N TYR A 114 9.37 1.24 7.02
CA TYR A 114 8.59 2.16 7.84
C TYR A 114 8.41 3.50 7.10
N LEU A 115 7.16 3.92 6.93
CA LEU A 115 6.81 5.19 6.31
C LEU A 115 6.49 6.23 7.38
N ASP A 116 7.34 7.25 7.49
CA ASP A 116 7.22 8.35 8.45
C ASP A 116 6.58 9.57 7.78
N HIS A 117 5.29 9.76 7.96
CA HIS A 117 4.55 10.90 7.41
C HIS A 117 4.61 11.06 5.87
N VAL A 118 4.74 9.97 5.11
CA VAL A 118 4.69 10.00 3.65
C VAL A 118 3.29 10.41 3.21
N ALA A 119 3.15 11.62 2.67
CA ALA A 119 1.86 12.29 2.49
C ALA A 119 1.21 12.05 1.11
N ASP A 120 1.99 11.76 0.06
CA ASP A 120 1.42 11.49 -1.27
C ASP A 120 0.97 10.04 -1.42
N PRO A 121 -0.31 9.80 -1.74
CA PRO A 121 -0.85 8.45 -1.96
C PRO A 121 -0.15 7.67 -3.08
N GLY A 122 0.36 8.37 -4.10
CA GLY A 122 1.10 7.76 -5.19
C GLY A 122 2.46 7.24 -4.74
N ASN A 123 3.17 8.00 -3.89
CA ASN A 123 4.43 7.56 -3.30
C ASN A 123 4.23 6.35 -2.39
N VAL A 124 3.21 6.39 -1.51
CA VAL A 124 2.87 5.23 -0.64
C VAL A 124 2.61 3.99 -1.49
N GLY A 125 1.76 4.08 -2.53
CA GLY A 125 1.46 2.95 -3.39
C GLY A 125 2.68 2.44 -4.18
N THR A 126 3.54 3.34 -4.67
CA THR A 126 4.78 2.99 -5.37
C THR A 126 5.78 2.29 -4.45
N ILE A 127 5.89 2.76 -3.20
CA ILE A 127 6.76 2.12 -2.20
C ILE A 127 6.25 0.71 -1.88
N ILE A 128 4.95 0.52 -1.67
CA ILE A 128 4.34 -0.80 -1.44
C ILE A 128 4.63 -1.75 -2.61
N ARG A 129 4.46 -1.27 -3.84
CA ARG A 129 4.78 -2.07 -5.04
C ARG A 129 6.25 -2.45 -5.13
N THR A 130 7.16 -1.54 -4.79
CA THR A 130 8.59 -1.80 -4.77
C THR A 130 8.96 -2.77 -3.64
N ALA A 131 8.30 -2.64 -2.48
CA ALA A 131 8.49 -3.52 -1.33
C ALA A 131 8.10 -4.97 -1.65
N ASP A 132 6.98 -5.18 -2.33
CA ASP A 132 6.56 -6.48 -2.84
C ASP A 132 7.62 -7.07 -3.79
N ALA A 133 8.04 -6.30 -4.79
CA ALA A 133 9.07 -6.73 -5.75
C ALA A 133 10.45 -7.03 -5.10
N ALA A 134 10.76 -6.39 -3.98
CA ALA A 134 12.00 -6.57 -3.23
C ALA A 134 11.93 -7.67 -2.15
N GLY A 135 10.78 -8.34 -2.00
CA GLY A 135 10.58 -9.37 -0.98
C GLY A 135 10.61 -8.83 0.46
N VAL A 136 10.10 -7.62 0.68
CA VAL A 136 9.94 -7.03 2.00
C VAL A 136 8.88 -7.80 2.79
N ASP A 137 9.11 -8.09 4.06
CA ASP A 137 8.19 -8.87 4.91
C ASP A 137 6.95 -8.08 5.34
N GLY A 138 7.04 -6.75 5.35
CA GLY A 138 5.91 -5.87 5.66
C GLY A 138 6.25 -4.39 5.59
N VAL A 139 5.21 -3.58 5.40
CA VAL A 139 5.29 -2.11 5.37
C VAL A 139 4.45 -1.55 6.51
N ILE A 140 5.06 -0.70 7.32
CA ILE A 140 4.45 -0.01 8.46
C ILE A 140 4.22 1.45 8.07
N LEU A 141 3.02 1.94 8.28
CA LEU A 141 2.65 3.32 8.02
C LEU A 141 2.40 4.05 9.34
N SER A 142 3.09 5.16 9.57
CA SER A 142 2.79 6.04 10.70
C SER A 142 1.37 6.62 10.59
N PRO A 143 0.76 7.10 11.68
CA PRO A 143 -0.62 7.61 11.67
C PRO A 143 -0.88 8.72 10.66
N GLU A 144 0.14 9.55 10.38
CA GLU A 144 0.06 10.73 9.50
C GLU A 144 0.36 10.44 8.02
N CYS A 145 0.63 9.18 7.67
CA CYS A 145 0.77 8.79 6.27
C CYS A 145 -0.53 8.95 5.49
N ALA A 146 -0.41 9.04 4.16
CA ALA A 146 -1.55 8.96 3.27
C ALA A 146 -2.40 7.72 3.58
N ASP A 147 -3.70 7.83 3.35
CA ASP A 147 -4.62 6.73 3.62
C ASP A 147 -4.31 5.54 2.69
N LEU A 148 -3.92 4.41 3.29
CA LEU A 148 -3.62 3.16 2.61
C LEU A 148 -4.76 2.71 1.68
N TYR A 149 -6.00 2.91 2.12
CA TYR A 149 -7.21 2.45 1.42
C TYR A 149 -7.88 3.52 0.55
N CYS A 150 -7.25 4.68 0.34
CA CYS A 150 -7.82 5.64 -0.60
C CYS A 150 -7.65 5.15 -2.05
N PRO A 151 -8.58 5.47 -2.96
CA PRO A 151 -8.55 4.94 -4.33
C PRO A 151 -7.23 5.17 -5.07
N LYS A 152 -6.58 6.31 -4.84
CA LYS A 152 -5.27 6.63 -5.47
C LYS A 152 -4.16 5.71 -4.97
N THR A 153 -4.08 5.46 -3.64
CA THR A 153 -3.09 4.53 -3.07
C THR A 153 -3.33 3.11 -3.60
N VAL A 154 -4.56 2.61 -3.47
CA VAL A 154 -4.94 1.26 -3.92
C VAL A 154 -4.52 1.02 -5.38
N ARG A 155 -4.84 1.95 -6.29
CA ARG A 155 -4.42 1.84 -7.70
C ARG A 155 -2.91 1.87 -7.88
N SER A 156 -2.20 2.71 -7.13
CA SER A 156 -0.75 2.87 -7.27
C SER A 156 0.02 1.63 -6.83
N THR A 157 -0.56 0.76 -5.99
CA THR A 157 0.05 -0.51 -5.59
C THR A 157 0.06 -1.55 -6.71
N MET A 158 -0.82 -1.41 -7.71
CA MET A 158 -0.97 -2.38 -8.82
C MET A 158 -1.17 -3.83 -8.35
N GLY A 159 -1.90 -4.05 -7.23
CA GLY A 159 -2.15 -5.37 -6.65
C GLY A 159 -1.20 -5.77 -5.51
N SER A 160 0.01 -5.23 -5.46
CA SER A 160 1.02 -5.59 -4.45
C SER A 160 0.56 -5.47 -3.00
N MET A 161 -0.45 -4.63 -2.73
CA MET A 161 -1.02 -4.51 -1.38
C MET A 161 -1.68 -5.80 -0.86
N PHE A 162 -1.98 -6.76 -1.74
CA PHE A 162 -2.59 -8.05 -1.38
C PHE A 162 -1.55 -9.14 -1.08
N HIS A 163 -0.27 -8.89 -1.39
CA HIS A 163 0.83 -9.83 -1.23
C HIS A 163 1.66 -9.56 0.03
N LEU A 164 1.57 -8.34 0.58
CA LEU A 164 2.38 -7.88 1.69
C LEU A 164 1.59 -7.75 2.99
N ARG A 165 2.28 -7.85 4.11
CA ARG A 165 1.74 -7.41 5.40
C ARG A 165 1.81 -5.88 5.46
N LEU A 166 0.64 -5.24 5.56
CA LEU A 166 0.52 -3.80 5.66
C LEU A 166 -0.08 -3.45 7.02
N MET A 167 0.68 -2.72 7.82
CA MET A 167 0.29 -2.32 9.15
C MET A 167 0.22 -0.80 9.24
N ARG A 168 -0.87 -0.29 9.81
CA ARG A 168 -0.98 1.11 10.18
C ARG A 168 -0.88 1.25 11.68
N GLU A 169 0.13 1.97 12.16
CA GLU A 169 0.27 2.24 13.59
C GLU A 169 -0.93 3.02 14.15
N HIS A 170 -1.30 2.71 15.37
CA HIS A 170 -2.26 3.47 16.15
C HIS A 170 -1.57 4.57 16.96
N ALA A 171 -0.44 4.25 17.56
CA ALA A 171 0.41 5.21 18.26
C ALA A 171 1.73 5.37 17.50
N TYR A 172 2.18 6.62 17.36
CA TYR A 172 3.37 6.96 16.60
C TYR A 172 4.63 6.33 17.17
N LEU A 173 5.42 5.64 16.34
CA LEU A 173 6.65 4.90 16.65
C LEU A 173 6.47 3.66 17.55
N GLU A 174 5.27 3.25 17.90
CA GLU A 174 5.03 2.10 18.79
C GLU A 174 5.68 0.83 18.24
N GLU A 175 5.37 0.49 16.97
CA GLU A 175 5.90 -0.72 16.36
C GLU A 175 7.39 -0.61 16.02
N LEU A 176 7.84 0.59 15.63
CA LEU A 176 9.26 0.80 15.36
C LEU A 176 10.13 0.64 16.61
N ILE A 177 9.65 1.09 17.77
CA ILE A 177 10.32 0.89 19.06
C ILE A 177 10.30 -0.61 19.43
N HIS A 178 9.18 -1.29 19.19
CA HIS A 178 9.08 -2.74 19.41
C HIS A 178 10.12 -3.51 18.58
N LEU A 179 10.22 -3.22 17.27
CA LEU A 179 11.21 -3.84 16.39
C LEU A 179 12.65 -3.53 16.82
N LYS A 180 12.91 -2.29 17.26
CA LYS A 180 14.23 -1.92 17.79
C LYS A 180 14.60 -2.74 19.03
N ASN A 181 13.66 -3.00 19.93
CA ASN A 181 13.88 -3.83 21.12
C ASN A 181 14.09 -5.33 20.76
N GLN A 182 13.69 -5.73 19.54
CA GLN A 182 13.98 -7.04 18.95
C GLN A 182 15.29 -7.06 18.15
N GLU A 183 16.15 -6.06 18.33
CA GLU A 183 17.47 -5.93 17.71
C GLU A 183 17.42 -5.67 16.18
N TYR A 184 16.31 -5.10 15.66
CA TYR A 184 16.31 -4.60 14.30
C TYR A 184 17.18 -3.35 14.18
N GLN A 185 18.04 -3.32 13.18
CA GLN A 185 18.74 -2.12 12.78
C GLN A 185 17.74 -1.14 12.15
N ILE A 186 17.57 0.03 12.74
CA ILE A 186 16.71 1.08 12.21
C ILE A 186 17.56 2.02 11.37
N VAL A 187 17.26 2.08 10.07
CA VAL A 187 18.04 2.85 9.09
C VAL A 187 17.14 3.89 8.41
N THR A 188 17.65 5.11 8.25
CA THR A 188 16.94 6.14 7.49
C THR A 188 17.82 6.78 6.44
N GLY A 189 17.23 7.12 5.29
CA GLY A 189 17.82 8.00 4.30
C GLY A 189 17.89 9.42 4.85
N SER A 190 19.09 10.02 4.86
CA SER A 190 19.29 11.38 5.32
C SER A 190 20.41 12.06 4.53
N LEU A 191 20.23 13.34 4.20
CA LEU A 191 21.29 14.13 3.56
C LEU A 191 22.51 14.34 4.49
N ASP A 192 22.30 14.25 5.81
CA ASP A 192 23.34 14.34 6.84
C ASP A 192 24.01 13.00 7.17
N GLY A 193 23.65 11.92 6.44
CA GLY A 193 24.27 10.62 6.62
C GLY A 193 25.76 10.64 6.32
N VAL A 194 26.54 9.94 7.15
CA VAL A 194 28.02 9.86 7.00
C VAL A 194 28.46 8.64 6.22
N ILE A 195 27.59 7.64 6.08
CA ILE A 195 27.82 6.42 5.29
C ILE A 195 26.82 6.33 4.14
N THR A 196 27.21 5.63 3.10
CA THR A 196 26.34 5.33 1.95
C THR A 196 25.61 4.00 2.14
N PRO A 197 24.53 3.71 1.37
CA PRO A 197 23.90 2.38 1.38
C PRO A 197 24.90 1.25 1.11
N TYR A 198 25.90 1.49 0.29
CA TYR A 198 26.92 0.51 -0.10
C TYR A 198 27.94 0.20 1.02
N GLN A 199 28.01 1.05 2.04
CA GLN A 199 28.89 0.91 3.22
C GLN A 199 28.14 0.38 4.46
N ALA A 200 26.81 0.50 4.47
CA ALA A 200 25.98 -0.04 5.53
C ALA A 200 25.84 -1.57 5.39
N ASP A 201 25.68 -2.27 6.51
CA ASP A 201 25.43 -3.72 6.51
C ASP A 201 23.93 -3.98 6.69
N PHE A 202 23.29 -4.55 5.67
CA PHE A 202 21.86 -4.87 5.66
C PHE A 202 21.55 -6.37 5.68
N ARG A 203 22.51 -7.21 6.00
CA ARG A 203 22.36 -8.68 5.97
C ARG A 203 21.50 -9.24 7.11
N GLY A 204 21.46 -8.55 8.25
CA GLY A 204 20.65 -8.94 9.42
C GLY A 204 19.24 -8.33 9.42
N LYS A 205 18.60 -8.33 10.58
CA LYS A 205 17.31 -7.68 10.83
C LYS A 205 17.38 -6.20 10.51
N VAL A 206 16.53 -5.69 9.60
CA VAL A 206 16.57 -4.28 9.19
C VAL A 206 15.18 -3.68 8.98
N VAL A 207 15.03 -2.43 9.39
CA VAL A 207 13.91 -1.57 9.04
C VAL A 207 14.43 -0.35 8.29
N ILE A 208 13.98 -0.15 7.07
CA ILE A 208 14.28 1.04 6.27
C ILE A 208 13.17 2.07 6.51
N CYS A 209 13.54 3.19 7.13
CA CYS A 209 12.63 4.30 7.42
C CYS A 209 12.71 5.36 6.33
N LEU A 210 11.56 5.76 5.80
CA LEU A 210 11.41 6.72 4.72
C LEU A 210 10.51 7.86 5.19
N GLY A 211 10.99 9.08 5.10
CA GLY A 211 10.30 10.24 5.63
C GLY A 211 9.47 11.02 4.62
N ASN A 212 8.84 12.06 5.12
CA ASN A 212 8.07 13.03 4.35
C ASN A 212 8.92 13.65 3.23
N GLU A 213 8.29 13.95 2.10
CA GLU A 213 8.94 14.46 0.89
C GLU A 213 9.63 15.81 1.10
N ALA A 214 9.07 16.66 1.97
CA ALA A 214 9.59 18.00 2.23
C ALA A 214 10.52 18.07 3.45
N HIS A 215 10.26 17.25 4.47
CA HIS A 215 10.91 17.39 5.79
C HIS A 215 11.79 16.19 6.16
N GLY A 216 11.76 15.11 5.36
CA GLY A 216 12.44 13.86 5.71
C GLY A 216 11.75 13.15 6.88
N VAL A 217 12.51 12.36 7.63
CA VAL A 217 12.02 11.70 8.84
C VAL A 217 11.94 12.68 10.01
N THR A 218 11.00 12.44 10.92
CA THR A 218 10.79 13.30 12.10
C THR A 218 11.97 13.25 13.06
N LYS A 219 12.11 14.33 13.85
CA LYS A 219 13.09 14.35 14.93
C LYS A 219 12.86 13.24 15.95
N GLN A 220 11.61 12.95 16.27
CA GLN A 220 11.24 11.86 17.20
C GLN A 220 11.75 10.50 16.71
N LEU A 221 11.67 10.22 15.40
CA LEU A 221 12.23 9.02 14.82
C LEU A 221 13.77 9.01 14.88
N ILE A 222 14.43 10.16 14.66
CA ILE A 222 15.88 10.27 14.82
C ILE A 222 16.31 10.02 16.28
N ASP A 223 15.57 10.54 17.24
CA ASP A 223 15.88 10.47 18.67
C ASP A 223 15.82 9.03 19.24
N ILE A 224 15.15 8.09 18.58
CA ILE A 224 15.23 6.68 18.96
C ILE A 224 16.55 5.99 18.60
N GLY A 225 17.49 6.71 17.99
CA GLY A 225 18.83 6.21 17.67
C GLY A 225 18.85 5.36 16.38
N VAL A 226 18.65 6.03 15.26
CA VAL A 226 18.68 5.44 13.91
C VAL A 226 20.04 5.61 13.24
N THR A 227 20.38 4.71 12.33
CA THR A 227 21.56 4.86 11.45
C THR A 227 21.18 5.73 10.27
N LYS A 228 21.81 6.88 10.13
CA LYS A 228 21.61 7.80 8.99
C LYS A 228 22.49 7.39 7.82
N VAL A 229 21.87 7.12 6.69
CA VAL A 229 22.55 6.70 5.46
C VAL A 229 22.24 7.65 4.33
N LYS A 230 23.28 8.10 3.61
CA LYS A 230 23.17 9.07 2.52
C LYS A 230 23.28 8.41 1.17
N ILE A 231 22.23 8.53 0.34
CA ILE A 231 22.33 8.19 -1.09
C ILE A 231 23.20 9.26 -1.77
N PRO A 232 24.32 8.89 -2.42
CA PRO A 232 25.16 9.88 -3.11
C PRO A 232 24.39 10.54 -4.26
N ILE A 233 24.38 11.87 -4.28
CA ILE A 233 23.83 12.67 -5.39
C ILE A 233 25.03 13.36 -6.06
N ILE A 234 25.35 12.91 -7.25
CA ILE A 234 26.51 13.40 -8.02
C ILE A 234 26.12 14.62 -8.88
N GLY A 235 24.84 14.72 -9.21
CA GLY A 235 24.29 15.81 -10.02
C GLY A 235 23.92 17.04 -9.18
N ARG A 236 23.01 17.85 -9.73
CA ARG A 236 22.55 19.13 -9.14
C ARG A 236 21.23 19.03 -8.38
N ALA A 237 20.64 17.83 -8.29
CA ALA A 237 19.39 17.63 -7.55
C ALA A 237 19.67 17.79 -6.04
N GLU A 238 18.73 18.39 -5.32
CA GLU A 238 18.83 18.53 -3.85
C GLU A 238 18.53 17.19 -3.15
N SER A 239 17.55 16.44 -3.66
CA SER A 239 17.10 15.18 -3.12
C SER A 239 16.50 14.30 -4.20
N LEU A 240 16.18 13.04 -3.87
CA LEU A 240 15.40 12.12 -4.68
C LEU A 240 13.96 12.07 -4.17
N ASN A 241 13.03 11.75 -5.06
CA ASN A 241 11.68 11.38 -4.67
C ASN A 241 11.73 10.21 -3.66
N VAL A 242 10.86 10.20 -2.65
CA VAL A 242 10.88 9.23 -1.55
C VAL A 242 10.71 7.79 -2.05
N SER A 243 9.89 7.55 -3.07
CA SER A 243 9.72 6.20 -3.62
C SER A 243 10.95 5.73 -4.41
N THR A 244 11.68 6.67 -5.04
CA THR A 244 12.97 6.39 -5.69
C THR A 244 14.05 6.05 -4.66
N ALA A 245 14.14 6.83 -3.58
CA ALA A 245 15.04 6.54 -2.46
C ALA A 245 14.73 5.16 -1.84
N ALA A 246 13.44 4.88 -1.64
CA ALA A 246 12.96 3.58 -1.17
C ALA A 246 13.48 2.42 -2.02
N ALA A 247 13.37 2.53 -3.35
CA ALA A 247 13.83 1.50 -4.27
C ALA A 247 15.34 1.26 -4.14
N ILE A 248 16.15 2.31 -4.03
CA ILE A 248 17.61 2.19 -3.87
C ILE A 248 17.95 1.43 -2.58
N PHE A 249 17.33 1.79 -1.44
CA PHE A 249 17.56 1.09 -0.19
C PHE A 249 17.11 -0.37 -0.24
N MET A 250 15.89 -0.62 -0.70
CA MET A 250 15.33 -1.98 -0.74
C MET A 250 16.16 -2.91 -1.63
N TYR A 251 16.58 -2.47 -2.81
CA TYR A 251 17.39 -3.28 -3.70
C TYR A 251 18.83 -3.42 -3.24
N GLU A 252 19.36 -2.50 -2.42
CA GLU A 252 20.64 -2.70 -1.75
C GLU A 252 20.55 -3.80 -0.68
N VAL A 253 19.44 -3.88 0.08
CA VAL A 253 19.19 -5.02 0.98
C VAL A 253 19.14 -6.32 0.20
N VAL A 254 18.39 -6.38 -0.92
CA VAL A 254 18.31 -7.54 -1.81
C VAL A 254 19.71 -7.95 -2.29
N ARG A 255 20.51 -6.98 -2.77
CA ARG A 255 21.87 -7.24 -3.23
C ARG A 255 22.76 -7.86 -2.15
N GLN A 256 22.72 -7.32 -0.93
CA GLN A 256 23.57 -7.80 0.17
C GLN A 256 23.14 -9.17 0.70
N ARG A 257 21.86 -9.49 0.66
CA ARG A 257 21.34 -10.81 1.07
C ARG A 257 21.51 -11.90 0.02
N GLY A 258 22.00 -11.56 -1.18
CA GLY A 258 22.30 -12.53 -2.23
C GLY A 258 21.07 -13.19 -2.85
N HIS A 259 19.89 -12.58 -2.76
CA HIS A 259 18.65 -13.05 -3.39
C HIS A 259 18.66 -12.79 -4.91
N TRP A 260 19.72 -13.20 -5.57
CA TRP A 260 19.79 -13.21 -7.03
C TRP A 260 19.35 -14.59 -7.51
N VAL A 261 18.28 -14.64 -8.28
CA VAL A 261 17.85 -15.85 -8.98
C VAL A 261 18.71 -16.05 -10.21
#